data_cf7d6ec0b30791bf81ac904bd3f70380
#
_entry.id   cf7d6ec0b30791bf81ac904bd3f70380
#
_cell.length_a   1.000
_cell.length_b   1.000
_cell.length_c   1.000
_cell.angle_alpha   90.00
_cell.angle_beta   90.00
_cell.angle_gamma   90.00
#
_symmetry.space_group_name_H-M   'P 1'
#
loop_
_entity.id
_entity.type
_entity.pdbx_description
1 polymer ?
#
loop_
_entity_poly.entity_id
_entity_poly.type
_entity_poly.pdbx_seq_one_letter_code
_entity_poly.pdbx_strand_id
1 'polypeptide(L)'
;MQIKNADVYVGGNKILKSLNWSMSEEENWAVIGNNGTGKTTFMKLIFGELIPVYGGKVRWFGNKGRIPLSEVREKIGYVSAEYQSNYDRPALGWEVVASGHFSSIGLHGDVTQKQKGVAFDSMSYLGIEYLSYTPYRQMSYGEARRILLARAMVHRASLMILDEPCTGLDIPTRETFLETMEKMSRKGTRMIYVTHRIEEIMPCFTHVLYLKNGKVFKQGRKEAMMNTKTLSRALDCSITVEKNFNRYYAAIGYKK
;
A
#
# COMPACT_ATOMS: atom_id res chain seq x y z
N MET A 1 15.14 -1.02 -3.42
CA MET A 1 14.66 0.33 -3.78
C MET A 1 15.40 1.39 -2.98
N GLN A 2 15.62 2.60 -3.54
CA GLN A 2 16.31 3.68 -2.81
C GLN A 2 15.78 5.05 -3.22
N ILE A 3 15.54 5.90 -2.23
CA ILE A 3 15.15 7.31 -2.39
C ILE A 3 16.19 8.17 -1.65
N LYS A 4 16.70 9.21 -2.34
CA LYS A 4 17.68 10.16 -1.77
C LYS A 4 17.24 11.59 -2.00
N ASN A 5 17.22 12.39 -0.92
CA ASN A 5 16.92 13.83 -0.91
C ASN A 5 15.68 14.21 -1.72
N ALA A 6 14.61 13.41 -1.64
CA ALA A 6 13.41 13.63 -2.43
C ALA A 6 12.55 14.74 -1.83
N ASP A 7 12.43 15.84 -2.55
CA ASP A 7 11.41 16.86 -2.34
C ASP A 7 10.29 16.65 -3.36
N VAL A 8 9.04 16.60 -2.89
CA VAL A 8 7.86 16.42 -3.77
C VAL A 8 6.84 17.50 -3.50
N TYR A 9 6.34 18.09 -4.57
CA TYR A 9 5.29 19.12 -4.54
C TYR A 9 3.99 18.57 -5.12
N VAL A 10 2.87 18.94 -4.50
CA VAL A 10 1.51 18.65 -4.98
C VAL A 10 0.70 19.95 -4.87
N GLY A 11 0.10 20.40 -5.97
CA GLY A 11 -0.66 21.66 -6.00
C GLY A 11 0.14 22.87 -5.52
N GLY A 12 1.45 22.94 -5.85
CA GLY A 12 2.34 24.02 -5.42
C GLY A 12 2.88 23.90 -3.99
N ASN A 13 2.36 22.98 -3.18
CA ASN A 13 2.78 22.79 -1.81
C ASN A 13 3.86 21.70 -1.69
N LYS A 14 4.92 21.96 -0.93
CA LYS A 14 5.98 20.99 -0.63
C LYS A 14 5.49 19.97 0.41
N ILE A 15 5.10 18.78 -0.05
CA ILE A 15 4.55 17.71 0.78
C ILE A 15 5.65 16.83 1.38
N LEU A 16 6.60 16.35 0.55
CA LEU A 16 7.75 15.61 1.06
C LEU A 16 8.99 16.50 1.05
N LYS A 17 9.79 16.39 2.11
CA LYS A 17 10.90 17.32 2.42
C LYS A 17 12.18 16.53 2.66
N SER A 18 13.12 16.54 1.69
CA SER A 18 14.42 15.86 1.76
C SER A 18 14.32 14.42 2.23
N LEU A 19 13.34 13.69 1.67
CA LEU A 19 13.03 12.32 2.10
C LEU A 19 14.16 11.37 1.68
N ASN A 20 14.65 10.59 2.66
CA ASN A 20 15.66 9.55 2.47
C ASN A 20 15.14 8.23 3.00
N TRP A 21 15.11 7.21 2.12
CA TRP A 21 14.64 5.88 2.48
C TRP A 21 15.22 4.82 1.54
N SER A 22 15.40 3.62 2.06
CA SER A 22 15.80 2.46 1.25
C SER A 22 15.10 1.20 1.75
N MET A 23 14.85 0.28 0.82
CA MET A 23 14.24 -1.02 1.06
C MET A 23 15.05 -2.09 0.32
N SER A 24 15.45 -3.14 1.03
CA SER A 24 16.08 -4.33 0.45
C SER A 24 15.04 -5.35 -0.04
N GLU A 25 15.53 -6.46 -0.62
CA GLU A 25 14.63 -7.46 -1.25
C GLU A 25 13.89 -8.34 -0.25
N GLU A 26 14.36 -8.43 0.97
CA GLU A 26 13.77 -9.28 2.02
C GLU A 26 12.90 -8.49 3.01
N GLU A 27 12.70 -7.20 2.76
CA GLU A 27 12.01 -6.32 3.71
C GLU A 27 10.55 -6.12 3.32
N ASN A 28 9.69 -6.16 4.34
CA ASN A 28 8.31 -5.67 4.30
C ASN A 28 8.19 -4.48 5.24
N TRP A 29 7.64 -3.39 4.75
CA TRP A 29 7.60 -2.13 5.47
C TRP A 29 6.18 -1.72 5.87
N ALA A 30 6.01 -1.31 7.11
CA ALA A 30 4.83 -0.56 7.54
C ALA A 30 5.19 0.93 7.60
N VAL A 31 4.34 1.78 7.01
CA VAL A 31 4.47 3.25 7.02
C VAL A 31 3.37 3.84 7.88
N ILE A 32 3.75 4.49 8.97
CA ILE A 32 2.84 5.02 9.98
C ILE A 32 2.97 6.55 10.03
N GLY A 33 1.87 7.22 10.25
CA GLY A 33 1.83 8.68 10.46
C GLY A 33 0.41 9.20 10.49
N ASN A 34 0.21 10.36 11.10
CA ASN A 34 -1.08 11.04 11.13
C ASN A 34 -1.58 11.39 9.72
N ASN A 35 -2.85 11.75 9.60
CA ASN A 35 -3.38 12.24 8.34
C ASN A 35 -2.67 13.53 7.93
N GLY A 36 -2.46 13.71 6.62
CA GLY A 36 -1.76 14.88 6.08
C GLY A 36 -0.23 14.85 6.20
N THR A 37 0.39 13.80 6.73
CA THR A 37 1.86 13.72 6.86
C THR A 37 2.59 13.42 5.55
N GLY A 38 1.86 13.09 4.46
CA GLY A 38 2.42 12.82 3.14
C GLY A 38 2.56 11.31 2.82
N LYS A 39 1.88 10.41 3.54
CA LYS A 39 1.95 8.95 3.31
C LYS A 39 1.57 8.57 1.88
N THR A 40 0.41 9.00 1.41
CA THR A 40 -0.05 8.76 0.03
C THR A 40 0.89 9.38 -1.02
N THR A 41 1.41 10.59 -0.77
CA THR A 41 2.41 11.23 -1.63
C THR A 41 3.70 10.39 -1.71
N PHE A 42 4.11 9.82 -0.59
CA PHE A 42 5.26 8.91 -0.54
C PHE A 42 4.99 7.62 -1.32
N MET A 43 3.79 7.03 -1.22
CA MET A 43 3.41 5.86 -2.02
C MET A 43 3.37 6.19 -3.53
N LYS A 44 2.80 7.32 -3.91
CA LYS A 44 2.78 7.80 -5.31
C LYS A 44 4.19 8.04 -5.86
N LEU A 45 5.13 8.53 -5.02
CA LEU A 45 6.55 8.65 -5.39
C LEU A 45 7.18 7.27 -5.64
N ILE A 46 6.91 6.27 -4.79
CA ILE A 46 7.42 4.90 -4.95
C ILE A 46 6.81 4.25 -6.20
N PHE A 47 5.53 4.46 -6.46
CA PHE A 47 4.82 3.94 -7.64
C PHE A 47 5.22 4.62 -8.96
N GLY A 48 5.98 5.74 -8.88
CA GLY A 48 6.37 6.51 -10.07
C GLY A 48 5.21 7.32 -10.67
N GLU A 49 4.20 7.65 -9.88
CA GLU A 49 3.14 8.62 -10.26
C GLU A 49 3.61 10.05 -10.02
N LEU A 50 4.39 10.24 -8.98
CA LEU A 50 5.07 11.49 -8.67
C LEU A 50 6.57 11.31 -8.82
N ILE A 51 7.26 12.38 -9.21
CA ILE A 51 8.72 12.45 -9.31
C ILE A 51 9.26 13.53 -8.37
N PRO A 52 10.46 13.35 -7.80
CA PRO A 52 11.04 14.40 -6.98
C PRO A 52 11.50 15.55 -7.85
N VAL A 53 11.55 16.75 -7.26
CA VAL A 53 12.15 17.92 -7.93
C VAL A 53 13.67 17.74 -8.08
N TYR A 54 14.29 18.66 -8.82
CA TYR A 54 15.72 18.65 -9.11
C TYR A 54 16.58 18.41 -7.86
N GLY A 55 17.53 17.47 -7.97
CA GLY A 55 18.40 17.04 -6.86
C GLY A 55 17.92 15.78 -6.12
N GLY A 56 16.61 15.48 -6.15
CA GLY A 56 16.08 14.24 -5.60
C GLY A 56 16.31 13.05 -6.55
N LYS A 57 16.49 11.86 -5.99
CA LYS A 57 16.73 10.62 -6.77
C LYS A 57 15.87 9.49 -6.25
N VAL A 58 15.22 8.77 -7.18
CA VAL A 58 14.57 7.48 -6.91
C VAL A 58 15.22 6.42 -7.77
N ARG A 59 15.57 5.29 -7.15
CA ARG A 59 16.12 4.11 -7.83
C ARG A 59 15.21 2.93 -7.54
N TRP A 60 14.61 2.36 -8.59
CA TRP A 60 13.74 1.21 -8.50
C TRP A 60 14.52 -0.08 -8.78
N PHE A 61 14.27 -1.12 -8.03
CA PHE A 61 14.74 -2.49 -8.26
C PHE A 61 16.26 -2.61 -8.50
N GLY A 62 17.07 -1.81 -7.78
CA GLY A 62 18.53 -1.83 -7.92
C GLY A 62 19.07 -1.23 -9.23
N ASN A 63 18.19 -0.77 -10.12
CA ASN A 63 18.60 -0.21 -11.41
C ASN A 63 19.39 1.09 -11.22
N LYS A 64 20.59 1.17 -11.81
CA LYS A 64 21.46 2.36 -11.74
C LYS A 64 21.16 3.37 -12.87
N GLY A 65 20.48 2.95 -13.93
CA GLY A 65 20.11 3.77 -15.08
C GLY A 65 18.70 4.37 -14.97
N ARG A 66 18.25 4.97 -16.08
CA ARG A 66 16.85 5.36 -16.25
C ARG A 66 16.01 4.12 -16.55
N ILE A 67 14.88 3.99 -15.87
CA ILE A 67 13.87 2.95 -16.11
C ILE A 67 12.57 3.65 -16.55
N PRO A 68 11.88 3.17 -17.59
CA PRO A 68 10.56 3.67 -17.95
C PRO A 68 9.59 3.52 -16.79
N LEU A 69 8.79 4.55 -16.50
CA LEU A 69 7.82 4.50 -15.40
C LEU A 69 6.71 3.46 -15.64
N SER A 70 6.41 3.14 -16.89
CA SER A 70 5.52 2.02 -17.24
C SER A 70 6.06 0.68 -16.70
N GLU A 71 7.35 0.40 -16.90
CA GLU A 71 8.00 -0.81 -16.39
C GLU A 71 8.04 -0.85 -14.84
N VAL A 72 8.19 0.31 -14.20
CA VAL A 72 8.08 0.41 -12.73
C VAL A 72 6.68 0.01 -12.27
N ARG A 73 5.64 0.54 -12.93
CA ARG A 73 4.23 0.31 -12.57
C ARG A 73 3.79 -1.13 -12.82
N GLU A 74 4.34 -1.80 -13.84
CA GLU A 74 4.08 -3.23 -14.07
C GLU A 74 4.64 -4.12 -12.94
N LYS A 75 5.73 -3.70 -12.31
CA LYS A 75 6.38 -4.43 -11.21
C LYS A 75 5.81 -4.10 -9.83
N ILE A 76 4.92 -3.11 -9.73
CA ILE A 76 4.33 -2.65 -8.47
C ILE A 76 2.82 -2.75 -8.54
N GLY A 77 2.22 -3.59 -7.71
CA GLY A 77 0.78 -3.58 -7.46
C GLY A 77 0.43 -2.45 -6.49
N TYR A 78 -0.57 -1.62 -6.82
CA TYR A 78 -0.98 -0.51 -5.96
C TYR A 78 -2.48 -0.57 -5.63
N VAL A 79 -2.79 -0.58 -4.33
CA VAL A 79 -4.14 -0.55 -3.78
C VAL A 79 -4.28 0.68 -2.89
N SER A 80 -5.25 1.54 -3.18
CA SER A 80 -5.58 2.72 -2.37
C SER A 80 -7.09 3.00 -2.38
N ALA A 81 -7.54 3.81 -1.42
CA ALA A 81 -8.93 4.29 -1.38
C ALA A 81 -9.27 5.17 -2.59
N GLU A 82 -8.31 5.93 -3.11
CA GLU A 82 -8.48 6.76 -4.30
C GLU A 82 -8.85 5.93 -5.55
N TYR A 83 -8.19 4.78 -5.73
CA TYR A 83 -8.56 3.86 -6.82
C TYR A 83 -9.97 3.30 -6.66
N GLN A 84 -10.44 3.11 -5.43
CA GLN A 84 -11.79 2.61 -5.19
C GLN A 84 -12.87 3.61 -5.60
N SER A 85 -12.68 4.90 -5.31
CA SER A 85 -13.65 5.95 -5.64
C SER A 85 -13.70 6.30 -7.13
N ASN A 86 -12.65 6.00 -7.87
CA ASN A 86 -12.52 6.41 -9.27
C ASN A 86 -13.15 5.42 -10.27
N TYR A 87 -13.65 4.25 -9.82
CA TYR A 87 -14.42 3.34 -10.66
C TYR A 87 -15.89 3.78 -10.77
N ASP A 88 -16.12 4.83 -11.55
CA ASP A 88 -17.44 5.47 -11.72
C ASP A 88 -18.28 4.85 -12.86
N ARG A 89 -17.70 3.94 -13.63
CA ARG A 89 -18.37 3.23 -14.75
C ARG A 89 -19.03 1.94 -14.27
N PRO A 90 -20.09 1.48 -14.95
CA PRO A 90 -20.68 0.17 -14.70
C PRO A 90 -19.74 -0.93 -15.19
N ALA A 91 -18.66 -1.20 -14.41
CA ALA A 91 -17.71 -2.25 -14.70
C ALA A 91 -18.03 -3.50 -13.87
N LEU A 92 -17.88 -4.67 -14.46
CA LEU A 92 -17.99 -5.95 -13.77
C LEU A 92 -16.70 -6.24 -12.97
N GLY A 93 -16.80 -7.08 -11.94
CA GLY A 93 -15.64 -7.41 -11.10
C GLY A 93 -14.43 -7.89 -11.90
N TRP A 94 -14.63 -8.82 -12.86
CA TRP A 94 -13.54 -9.30 -13.70
C TRP A 94 -12.92 -8.20 -14.58
N GLU A 95 -13.72 -7.23 -15.04
CA GLU A 95 -13.23 -6.11 -15.87
C GLU A 95 -12.36 -5.16 -15.04
N VAL A 96 -12.76 -4.90 -13.79
CA VAL A 96 -11.95 -4.13 -12.86
C VAL A 96 -10.62 -4.83 -12.61
N VAL A 97 -10.62 -6.15 -12.40
CA VAL A 97 -9.38 -6.91 -12.19
C VAL A 97 -8.52 -6.89 -13.46
N ALA A 98 -9.09 -7.16 -14.63
CA ALA A 98 -8.38 -7.17 -15.91
C ALA A 98 -7.78 -5.79 -16.27
N SER A 99 -8.42 -4.68 -15.83
CA SER A 99 -7.89 -3.32 -16.05
C SER A 99 -6.50 -3.10 -15.44
N GLY A 100 -6.12 -3.95 -14.48
CA GLY A 100 -4.77 -3.96 -13.93
C GLY A 100 -3.68 -4.14 -14.99
N HIS A 101 -3.93 -4.91 -16.04
CA HIS A 101 -2.99 -5.11 -17.16
C HIS A 101 -2.66 -3.83 -17.93
N PHE A 102 -3.51 -2.83 -17.85
CA PHE A 102 -3.33 -1.54 -18.54
C PHE A 102 -2.81 -0.45 -17.60
N SER A 103 -2.57 -0.77 -16.34
CA SER A 103 -2.20 0.21 -15.29
C SER A 103 -3.12 1.44 -15.24
N SER A 104 -4.39 1.27 -15.64
CA SER A 104 -5.39 2.33 -15.80
C SER A 104 -6.67 2.02 -15.01
N ILE A 105 -7.49 3.04 -14.79
CA ILE A 105 -8.84 2.87 -14.23
C ILE A 105 -9.79 2.56 -15.37
N GLY A 106 -10.38 1.35 -15.36
CA GLY A 106 -11.20 0.83 -16.43
C GLY A 106 -10.42 0.19 -17.58
N LEU A 107 -11.14 -0.49 -18.47
CA LEU A 107 -10.58 -1.10 -19.66
C LEU A 107 -10.43 -0.04 -20.75
N HIS A 108 -9.23 0.10 -21.31
CA HIS A 108 -8.90 1.00 -22.41
C HIS A 108 -8.51 0.26 -23.69
N GLY A 109 -8.88 -1.00 -23.82
CA GLY A 109 -8.62 -1.85 -25.00
C GLY A 109 -9.21 -3.23 -24.82
N ASP A 110 -9.08 -4.06 -25.86
CA ASP A 110 -9.54 -5.44 -25.83
C ASP A 110 -8.71 -6.29 -24.88
N VAL A 111 -9.39 -7.03 -24.02
CA VAL A 111 -8.76 -7.96 -23.09
C VAL A 111 -8.56 -9.29 -23.82
N THR A 112 -7.31 -9.73 -23.94
CA THR A 112 -7.00 -11.04 -24.51
C THR A 112 -7.50 -12.16 -23.60
N GLN A 113 -7.74 -13.37 -24.16
CA GLN A 113 -8.13 -14.54 -23.36
C GLN A 113 -7.13 -14.87 -22.26
N LYS A 114 -5.83 -14.67 -22.52
CA LYS A 114 -4.77 -14.85 -21.52
C LYS A 114 -4.90 -13.88 -20.36
N GLN A 115 -5.10 -12.59 -20.63
CA GLN A 115 -5.30 -11.56 -19.60
C GLN A 115 -6.57 -11.81 -18.78
N LYS A 116 -7.65 -12.23 -19.46
CA LYS A 116 -8.88 -12.63 -18.79
C LYS A 116 -8.67 -13.82 -17.85
N GLY A 117 -7.94 -14.85 -18.30
CA GLY A 117 -7.56 -15.99 -17.47
C GLY A 117 -6.80 -15.58 -16.21
N VAL A 118 -5.78 -14.71 -16.35
CA VAL A 118 -5.01 -14.19 -15.20
C VAL A 118 -5.89 -13.41 -14.22
N ALA A 119 -6.88 -12.65 -14.73
CA ALA A 119 -7.81 -11.93 -13.86
C ALA A 119 -8.67 -12.91 -13.03
N PHE A 120 -9.21 -13.96 -13.64
CA PHE A 120 -9.95 -14.99 -12.93
C PHE A 120 -9.07 -15.78 -11.95
N ASP A 121 -7.84 -16.13 -12.31
CA ASP A 121 -6.89 -16.78 -11.40
C ASP A 121 -6.61 -15.92 -10.17
N SER A 122 -6.48 -14.60 -10.34
CA SER A 122 -6.28 -13.65 -9.25
C SER A 122 -7.50 -13.57 -8.34
N MET A 123 -8.71 -13.62 -8.91
CA MET A 123 -9.96 -13.65 -8.16
C MET A 123 -10.11 -14.96 -7.38
N SER A 124 -9.79 -16.09 -8.00
CA SER A 124 -9.82 -17.41 -7.38
C SER A 124 -8.84 -17.50 -6.21
N TYR A 125 -7.63 -16.97 -6.38
CA TYR A 125 -6.64 -16.92 -5.30
C TYR A 125 -7.17 -16.20 -4.04
N LEU A 126 -8.02 -15.20 -4.22
CA LEU A 126 -8.64 -14.44 -3.13
C LEU A 126 -10.01 -14.98 -2.69
N GLY A 127 -10.53 -16.05 -3.33
CA GLY A 127 -11.85 -16.63 -3.06
C GLY A 127 -13.00 -15.68 -3.36
N ILE A 128 -12.89 -14.90 -4.44
CA ILE A 128 -13.88 -13.88 -4.84
C ILE A 128 -14.40 -14.08 -6.27
N GLU A 129 -14.35 -15.29 -6.81
CA GLU A 129 -14.85 -15.61 -8.15
C GLU A 129 -16.34 -15.30 -8.32
N TYR A 130 -17.10 -15.40 -7.25
CA TYR A 130 -18.53 -15.09 -7.24
C TYR A 130 -18.83 -13.63 -7.58
N LEU A 131 -17.83 -12.73 -7.46
CA LEU A 131 -17.94 -11.31 -7.82
C LEU A 131 -17.63 -11.03 -9.29
N SER A 132 -17.24 -12.04 -10.08
CA SER A 132 -16.74 -11.82 -11.45
C SER A 132 -17.73 -11.05 -12.32
N TYR A 133 -19.00 -11.37 -12.23
CA TYR A 133 -20.07 -10.75 -13.02
C TYR A 133 -20.95 -9.80 -12.19
N THR A 134 -20.55 -9.50 -10.96
CA THR A 134 -21.23 -8.50 -10.14
C THR A 134 -20.77 -7.11 -10.55
N PRO A 135 -21.67 -6.14 -10.78
CA PRO A 135 -21.30 -4.75 -11.00
C PRO A 135 -20.52 -4.21 -9.80
N TYR A 136 -19.35 -3.58 -10.04
CA TYR A 136 -18.47 -3.10 -8.99
C TYR A 136 -19.17 -2.15 -8.00
N ARG A 137 -20.11 -1.33 -8.49
CA ARG A 137 -20.90 -0.40 -7.65
C ARG A 137 -21.87 -1.09 -6.69
N GLN A 138 -22.21 -2.35 -6.93
CA GLN A 138 -23.12 -3.13 -6.08
C GLN A 138 -22.37 -3.92 -5.01
N MET A 139 -21.04 -3.92 -5.06
CA MET A 139 -20.22 -4.62 -4.10
C MET A 139 -20.16 -3.87 -2.75
N SER A 140 -20.12 -4.63 -1.66
CA SER A 140 -19.78 -4.10 -0.35
C SER A 140 -18.36 -3.48 -0.38
N TYR A 141 -18.07 -2.62 0.57
CA TYR A 141 -16.77 -1.96 0.65
C TYR A 141 -15.62 -2.96 0.75
N GLY A 142 -15.81 -4.05 1.50
CA GLY A 142 -14.83 -5.13 1.64
C GLY A 142 -14.65 -5.95 0.36
N GLU A 143 -15.73 -6.23 -0.38
CA GLU A 143 -15.67 -6.91 -1.68
C GLU A 143 -14.94 -6.07 -2.71
N ALA A 144 -15.30 -4.78 -2.81
CA ALA A 144 -14.61 -3.84 -3.69
C ALA A 144 -13.11 -3.76 -3.39
N ARG A 145 -12.73 -3.79 -2.10
CA ARG A 145 -11.31 -3.79 -1.69
C ARG A 145 -10.58 -5.05 -2.13
N ARG A 146 -11.22 -6.22 -2.03
CA ARG A 146 -10.64 -7.49 -2.51
C ARG A 146 -10.52 -7.55 -4.03
N ILE A 147 -11.46 -6.97 -4.76
CA ILE A 147 -11.37 -6.79 -6.23
C ILE A 147 -10.16 -5.91 -6.60
N LEU A 148 -9.93 -4.79 -5.90
CA LEU A 148 -8.75 -3.95 -6.15
C LEU A 148 -7.44 -4.67 -5.79
N LEU A 149 -7.45 -5.54 -4.80
CA LEU A 149 -6.30 -6.37 -4.50
C LEU A 149 -6.03 -7.38 -5.62
N ALA A 150 -7.07 -8.09 -6.13
CA ALA A 150 -6.95 -8.97 -7.29
C ALA A 150 -6.40 -8.22 -8.51
N ARG A 151 -6.91 -7.00 -8.77
CA ARG A 151 -6.42 -6.11 -9.82
C ARG A 151 -4.93 -5.82 -9.71
N ALA A 152 -4.43 -5.55 -8.50
CA ALA A 152 -3.02 -5.27 -8.26
C ALA A 152 -2.11 -6.50 -8.44
N MET A 153 -2.70 -7.71 -8.48
CA MET A 153 -1.96 -8.99 -8.61
C MET A 153 -1.74 -9.44 -10.06
N VAL A 154 -2.47 -8.91 -11.05
CA VAL A 154 -2.46 -9.44 -12.43
C VAL A 154 -1.08 -9.42 -13.10
N HIS A 155 -0.19 -8.52 -12.72
CA HIS A 155 1.19 -8.47 -13.23
C HIS A 155 2.18 -9.33 -12.44
N ARG A 156 1.72 -10.12 -11.44
CA ARG A 156 2.61 -10.81 -10.50
C ARG A 156 3.65 -9.86 -9.91
N ALA A 157 3.15 -8.71 -9.46
CA ALA A 157 3.97 -7.62 -8.95
C ALA A 157 5.01 -8.11 -7.93
N SER A 158 6.24 -7.68 -8.08
CA SER A 158 7.32 -8.00 -7.14
C SER A 158 7.25 -7.17 -5.86
N LEU A 159 6.42 -6.13 -5.85
CA LEU A 159 6.15 -5.27 -4.70
C LEU A 159 4.67 -4.88 -4.69
N MET A 160 4.00 -5.00 -3.56
CA MET A 160 2.64 -4.51 -3.33
C MET A 160 2.69 -3.26 -2.45
N ILE A 161 2.05 -2.20 -2.89
CA ILE A 161 1.79 -0.99 -2.10
C ILE A 161 0.31 -1.01 -1.70
N LEU A 162 0.06 -0.93 -0.40
CA LEU A 162 -1.26 -0.99 0.21
C LEU A 162 -1.46 0.29 1.04
N ASP A 163 -2.15 1.27 0.47
CA ASP A 163 -2.34 2.58 1.10
C ASP A 163 -3.69 2.63 1.82
N GLU A 164 -3.64 2.47 3.14
CA GLU A 164 -4.79 2.39 4.05
C GLU A 164 -5.86 1.39 3.60
N PRO A 165 -5.48 0.13 3.28
CA PRO A 165 -6.38 -0.80 2.60
C PRO A 165 -7.54 -1.29 3.48
N CYS A 166 -7.42 -1.18 4.80
CA CYS A 166 -8.43 -1.61 5.75
C CYS A 166 -9.35 -0.50 6.24
N THR A 167 -9.18 0.74 5.75
CA THR A 167 -10.07 1.85 6.12
C THR A 167 -11.50 1.56 5.67
N GLY A 168 -12.46 1.72 6.59
CA GLY A 168 -13.90 1.46 6.34
C GLY A 168 -14.31 -0.01 6.44
N LEU A 169 -13.40 -0.94 6.72
CA LEU A 169 -13.75 -2.34 6.94
C LEU A 169 -14.18 -2.58 8.40
N ASP A 170 -15.17 -3.43 8.59
CA ASP A 170 -15.49 -4.00 9.88
C ASP A 170 -14.37 -4.94 10.38
N ILE A 171 -14.42 -5.32 11.65
CA ILE A 171 -13.35 -6.12 12.27
C ILE A 171 -13.15 -7.47 11.56
N PRO A 172 -14.18 -8.31 11.31
CA PRO A 172 -14.00 -9.58 10.65
C PRO A 172 -13.42 -9.46 9.22
N THR A 173 -13.92 -8.52 8.44
CA THR A 173 -13.46 -8.28 7.07
C THR A 173 -12.01 -7.78 7.06
N ARG A 174 -11.65 -6.90 7.98
CA ARG A 174 -10.27 -6.43 8.17
C ARG A 174 -9.32 -7.59 8.50
N GLU A 175 -9.68 -8.44 9.47
CA GLU A 175 -8.83 -9.56 9.85
C GLU A 175 -8.63 -10.55 8.69
N THR A 176 -9.68 -10.88 7.95
CA THR A 176 -9.59 -11.71 6.74
C THR A 176 -8.66 -11.09 5.69
N PHE A 177 -8.71 -9.77 5.51
CA PHE A 177 -7.82 -9.05 4.59
C PHE A 177 -6.37 -9.14 5.06
N LEU A 178 -6.10 -8.89 6.35
CA LEU A 178 -4.77 -8.95 6.94
C LEU A 178 -4.17 -10.37 6.87
N GLU A 179 -4.97 -11.42 7.11
CA GLU A 179 -4.54 -12.81 6.91
C GLU A 179 -4.15 -13.10 5.47
N THR A 180 -4.90 -12.54 4.51
CA THR A 180 -4.56 -12.65 3.08
C THR A 180 -3.20 -12.03 2.78
N MET A 181 -2.91 -10.86 3.35
CA MET A 181 -1.59 -10.20 3.23
C MET A 181 -0.48 -11.07 3.82
N GLU A 182 -0.71 -11.66 4.99
CA GLU A 182 0.26 -12.57 5.61
C GLU A 182 0.54 -13.79 4.72
N LYS A 183 -0.50 -14.39 4.13
CA LYS A 183 -0.37 -15.51 3.18
C LYS A 183 0.42 -15.11 1.93
N MET A 184 0.17 -13.92 1.37
CA MET A 184 0.90 -13.39 0.23
C MET A 184 2.39 -13.16 0.56
N SER A 185 2.68 -12.58 1.73
CA SER A 185 4.05 -12.38 2.19
C SER A 185 4.82 -13.69 2.34
N ARG A 186 4.19 -14.73 2.92
CA ARG A 186 4.81 -16.07 3.04
C ARG A 186 5.12 -16.71 1.68
N LYS A 187 4.40 -16.33 0.62
CA LYS A 187 4.66 -16.76 -0.76
C LYS A 187 5.69 -15.87 -1.49
N GLY A 188 6.34 -14.97 -0.77
CA GLY A 188 7.42 -14.12 -1.29
C GLY A 188 6.97 -12.77 -1.85
N THR A 189 5.68 -12.39 -1.74
CA THR A 189 5.23 -11.05 -2.13
C THR A 189 5.75 -10.03 -1.13
N ARG A 190 6.53 -9.06 -1.59
CA ARG A 190 6.98 -7.93 -0.77
C ARG A 190 5.91 -6.87 -0.65
N MET A 191 5.89 -6.17 0.49
CA MET A 191 4.82 -5.21 0.77
C MET A 191 5.33 -3.94 1.41
N ILE A 192 4.71 -2.82 1.02
CA ILE A 192 4.70 -1.56 1.77
C ILE A 192 3.25 -1.31 2.17
N TYR A 193 3.00 -1.28 3.46
CA TYR A 193 1.67 -1.16 4.05
C TYR A 193 1.56 0.16 4.79
N VAL A 194 0.67 1.02 4.35
CA VAL A 194 0.41 2.31 5.00
C VAL A 194 -0.81 2.19 5.89
N THR A 195 -0.67 2.60 7.12
CA THR A 195 -1.79 2.64 8.08
C THR A 195 -1.56 3.70 9.16
N HIS A 196 -2.65 4.13 9.77
CA HIS A 196 -2.64 4.88 11.01
C HIS A 196 -3.00 4.01 12.24
N ARG A 197 -3.28 2.70 12.02
CA ARG A 197 -3.65 1.72 13.05
C ARG A 197 -2.51 0.72 13.27
N ILE A 198 -1.93 0.71 14.45
CA ILE A 198 -0.79 -0.15 14.74
C ILE A 198 -1.17 -1.64 14.85
N GLU A 199 -2.43 -1.92 15.19
CA GLU A 199 -2.96 -3.29 15.25
C GLU A 199 -3.05 -3.98 13.88
N GLU A 200 -2.95 -3.22 12.78
CA GLU A 200 -2.89 -3.77 11.43
C GLU A 200 -1.48 -4.22 11.02
N ILE A 201 -0.47 -3.94 11.84
CA ILE A 201 0.91 -4.33 11.54
C ILE A 201 1.13 -5.79 11.89
N MET A 202 0.96 -6.64 10.87
CA MET A 202 1.08 -8.08 10.96
C MET A 202 2.52 -8.54 11.22
N PRO A 203 2.72 -9.79 11.69
CA PRO A 203 4.05 -10.37 11.90
C PRO A 203 4.97 -10.31 10.68
N CYS A 204 4.43 -10.43 9.46
CA CYS A 204 5.20 -10.42 8.21
C CYS A 204 5.93 -9.09 7.92
N PHE A 205 5.53 -7.98 8.55
CA PHE A 205 6.27 -6.72 8.41
C PHE A 205 7.54 -6.75 9.24
N THR A 206 8.67 -6.47 8.61
CA THR A 206 10.01 -6.51 9.21
C THR A 206 10.50 -5.14 9.66
N HIS A 207 10.03 -4.08 8.99
CA HIS A 207 10.48 -2.71 9.20
C HIS A 207 9.31 -1.74 9.35
N VAL A 208 9.56 -0.64 10.05
CA VAL A 208 8.60 0.45 10.24
C VAL A 208 9.25 1.78 9.91
N LEU A 209 8.53 2.63 9.21
CA LEU A 209 8.84 4.03 8.96
C LEU A 209 7.74 4.91 9.54
N TYR A 210 8.14 5.89 10.34
CA TYR A 210 7.26 6.96 10.80
C TYR A 210 7.43 8.19 9.93
N LEU A 211 6.34 8.61 9.28
CA LEU A 211 6.32 9.84 8.49
C LEU A 211 5.64 10.96 9.29
N LYS A 212 6.32 12.10 9.41
CA LYS A 212 5.83 13.26 10.16
C LYS A 212 6.20 14.55 9.43
N ASN A 213 5.21 15.41 9.18
CA ASN A 213 5.41 16.72 8.52
C ASN A 213 6.20 16.64 7.20
N GLY A 214 5.96 15.58 6.41
CA GLY A 214 6.62 15.34 5.14
C GLY A 214 8.06 14.82 5.24
N LYS A 215 8.52 14.41 6.42
CA LYS A 215 9.86 13.90 6.67
C LYS A 215 9.81 12.51 7.31
N VAL A 216 10.85 11.71 7.07
CA VAL A 216 11.08 10.50 7.87
C VAL A 216 11.47 10.93 9.28
N PHE A 217 10.56 10.70 10.23
CA PHE A 217 10.81 10.98 11.64
C PHE A 217 11.73 9.92 12.26
N LYS A 218 11.45 8.65 11.99
CA LYS A 218 12.25 7.51 12.43
C LYS A 218 11.96 6.30 11.55
N GLN A 219 12.94 5.43 11.35
CA GLN A 219 12.78 4.19 10.60
C GLN A 219 13.73 3.10 11.12
N GLY A 220 13.38 1.84 10.90
CA GLY A 220 14.20 0.70 11.28
C GLY A 220 13.41 -0.59 11.49
N ARG A 221 14.04 -1.58 12.07
CA ARG A 221 13.42 -2.87 12.38
C ARG A 221 12.18 -2.68 13.27
N LYS A 222 11.12 -3.43 12.97
CA LYS A 222 9.82 -3.32 13.63
C LYS A 222 9.93 -3.38 15.16
N GLU A 223 10.68 -4.34 15.69
CA GLU A 223 10.82 -4.56 17.13
C GLU A 223 11.43 -3.34 17.84
N ALA A 224 12.37 -2.67 17.20
CA ALA A 224 13.03 -1.47 17.75
C ALA A 224 12.15 -0.21 17.59
N MET A 225 11.24 -0.20 16.62
CA MET A 225 10.39 0.96 16.32
C MET A 225 9.06 0.94 17.08
N MET A 226 8.46 -0.24 17.31
CA MET A 226 7.14 -0.41 17.92
C MET A 226 7.22 -0.35 19.45
N ASN A 227 7.44 0.84 19.99
CA ASN A 227 7.48 1.10 21.43
C ASN A 227 6.77 2.42 21.78
N THR A 228 6.31 2.51 23.02
CA THR A 228 5.58 3.65 23.59
C THR A 228 6.25 4.99 23.29
N LYS A 229 7.54 5.13 23.56
CA LYS A 229 8.29 6.39 23.38
C LYS A 229 8.32 6.85 21.92
N THR A 230 8.56 5.92 21.01
CA THR A 230 8.67 6.23 19.57
C THR A 230 7.29 6.59 19.01
N LEU A 231 6.26 5.78 19.30
CA LEU A 231 4.91 6.03 18.80
C LEU A 231 4.35 7.35 19.34
N SER A 232 4.46 7.59 20.65
CA SER A 232 3.95 8.83 21.25
C SER A 232 4.54 10.08 20.61
N ARG A 233 5.84 10.06 20.29
CA ARG A 233 6.52 11.18 19.62
C ARG A 233 6.20 11.28 18.13
N ALA A 234 6.00 10.16 17.47
CA ALA A 234 5.66 10.13 16.05
C ALA A 234 4.25 10.64 15.78
N LEU A 235 3.30 10.29 16.65
CA LEU A 235 1.88 10.59 16.49
C LEU A 235 1.39 11.80 17.32
N ASP A 236 2.29 12.44 18.09
CA ASP A 236 1.98 13.58 18.98
C ASP A 236 0.86 13.28 19.99
N CYS A 237 0.81 12.04 20.48
CA CYS A 237 -0.21 11.57 21.40
C CYS A 237 0.41 10.70 22.49
N SER A 238 -0.12 10.77 23.73
CA SER A 238 0.31 9.86 24.80
C SER A 238 -0.27 8.47 24.54
N ILE A 239 0.59 7.55 24.05
CA ILE A 239 0.22 6.21 23.64
C ILE A 239 1.02 5.21 24.46
N THR A 240 0.38 4.20 25.03
CA THR A 240 1.03 3.01 25.56
C THR A 240 0.94 1.90 24.50
N VAL A 241 2.06 1.25 24.21
CA VAL A 241 2.13 0.14 23.25
C VAL A 241 2.24 -1.17 24.00
N GLU A 242 1.34 -2.08 23.71
CA GLU A 242 1.33 -3.45 24.23
C GLU A 242 1.54 -4.44 23.08
N LYS A 243 2.22 -5.54 23.34
CA LYS A 243 2.39 -6.63 22.39
C LYS A 243 1.62 -7.85 22.87
N ASN A 244 0.68 -8.33 22.06
CA ASN A 244 -0.09 -9.54 22.33
C ASN A 244 -0.21 -10.38 21.06
N PHE A 245 -0.07 -11.72 21.17
CA PHE A 245 -0.11 -12.65 20.01
C PHE A 245 0.72 -12.21 18.79
N ASN A 246 1.95 -11.69 19.02
CA ASN A 246 2.84 -11.15 17.99
C ASN A 246 2.31 -9.90 17.23
N ARG A 247 1.25 -9.26 17.70
CA ARG A 247 0.72 -8.00 17.20
C ARG A 247 0.89 -6.88 18.25
N TYR A 248 0.90 -5.65 17.78
CA TYR A 248 1.01 -4.48 18.63
C TYR A 248 -0.34 -3.78 18.74
N TYR A 249 -0.63 -3.27 19.93
CA TYR A 249 -1.87 -2.54 20.25
C TYR A 249 -1.51 -1.22 20.89
N ALA A 250 -2.32 -0.19 20.61
CA ALA A 250 -2.19 1.13 21.22
C ALA A 250 -3.31 1.40 22.17
N ALA A 251 -2.98 1.77 23.40
CA ALA A 251 -3.90 2.37 24.35
C ALA A 251 -3.56 3.86 24.49
N ILE A 252 -4.60 4.73 24.44
CA ILE A 252 -4.42 6.16 24.63
C ILE A 252 -4.44 6.44 26.14
N GLY A 253 -3.35 7.00 26.67
CA GLY A 253 -3.29 7.47 28.04
C GLY A 253 -3.90 8.87 28.14
N TYR A 254 -5.02 9.02 28.83
CA TYR A 254 -5.48 10.35 29.24
C TYR A 254 -4.55 10.84 30.34
N LYS A 255 -3.91 12.00 30.17
CA LYS A 255 -3.32 12.72 31.29
C LYS A 255 -4.46 13.07 32.24
N LYS A 256 -4.42 12.53 33.47
CA LYS A 256 -5.25 13.02 34.54
C LYS A 256 -4.89 14.46 34.86
#